data_ac3770cee421dc96126a1bb8faf854ce
#
_entry.id   ac3770cee421dc96126a1bb8faf854ce
#
_cell.length_a   1.000
_cell.length_b   1.000
_cell.length_c   1.000
_cell.angle_alpha   90.00
_cell.angle_beta   90.00
_cell.angle_gamma   90.00
#
_symmetry.space_group_name_H-M   'P 1'
#
loop_
_entity.id
_entity.type
_entity.pdbx_description
1 polymer ?
#
loop_
_entity_poly.entity_id
_entity_poly.type
_entity_poly.pdbx_seq_one_letter_code
_entity_poly.pdbx_strand_id
1 'polypeptide(L)'
;MSYQPLYTITNQILAYVSSISEKIGNISATHNLESKTHLRRNNRIRSIHSSLKIEANSLSLGQVRDVINGKIVLDKQKEIQEVKNAFDAYERIKEIDPYDIEELKKSHGIMTKYVVDISGEFRNSDEGVFDDRGRCIFIAPPPYLVPSLMDDLFNWMQDEKDNTHPLILSCIFHYEFVFIHPFCDGNGRIARL
;
A
#
# COMPACT_ATOMS: atom_id res chain seq x y z
N MET A 1 20.16 -14.89 -14.84
CA MET A 1 18.74 -15.30 -14.92
C MET A 1 17.94 -14.07 -14.61
N SER A 2 16.90 -13.75 -15.39
CA SER A 2 16.00 -12.63 -15.04
C SER A 2 15.28 -12.98 -13.75
N TYR A 3 15.06 -12.00 -12.88
CA TYR A 3 14.25 -12.14 -11.69
C TYR A 3 12.82 -12.57 -12.10
N GLN A 4 12.28 -13.53 -11.36
CA GLN A 4 10.92 -14.00 -11.60
C GLN A 4 10.31 -14.47 -10.28
N PRO A 5 9.29 -13.79 -9.76
CA PRO A 5 8.56 -14.23 -8.58
C PRO A 5 7.97 -15.64 -8.74
N LEU A 6 7.97 -16.40 -7.67
CA LEU A 6 7.40 -17.74 -7.66
C LEU A 6 5.90 -17.68 -7.37
N TYR A 7 5.06 -17.92 -8.37
CA TYR A 7 3.61 -18.00 -8.19
C TYR A 7 3.00 -19.05 -9.12
N THR A 8 1.80 -19.49 -8.78
CA THR A 8 1.03 -20.43 -9.60
C THR A 8 -0.42 -19.95 -9.69
N ILE A 9 -0.92 -19.79 -10.91
CA ILE A 9 -2.33 -19.45 -11.14
C ILE A 9 -3.17 -20.72 -10.98
N THR A 10 -3.97 -20.76 -9.92
CA THR A 10 -4.91 -21.86 -9.65
C THR A 10 -6.28 -21.58 -10.25
N ASN A 11 -7.10 -22.64 -10.41
CA ASN A 11 -8.50 -22.50 -10.83
C ASN A 11 -9.30 -21.57 -9.86
N GLN A 12 -8.94 -21.56 -8.58
CA GLN A 12 -9.57 -20.68 -7.60
C GLN A 12 -9.22 -19.20 -7.84
N ILE A 13 -7.97 -18.90 -8.16
CA ILE A 13 -7.53 -17.53 -8.53
C ILE A 13 -8.30 -17.06 -9.77
N LEU A 14 -8.40 -17.91 -10.81
CA LEU A 14 -9.16 -17.60 -12.02
C LEU A 14 -10.64 -17.33 -11.72
N ALA A 15 -11.28 -18.13 -10.85
CA ALA A 15 -12.66 -17.92 -10.43
C ALA A 15 -12.84 -16.58 -9.69
N TYR A 16 -11.90 -16.20 -8.80
CA TYR A 16 -11.96 -14.92 -8.11
C TYR A 16 -11.74 -13.75 -9.07
N VAL A 17 -10.76 -13.80 -9.94
CA VAL A 17 -10.51 -12.75 -10.95
C VAL A 17 -11.74 -12.55 -11.82
N SER A 18 -12.35 -13.63 -12.33
CA SER A 18 -13.57 -13.56 -13.14
C SER A 18 -14.74 -12.93 -12.37
N SER A 19 -14.98 -13.36 -11.12
CA SER A 19 -16.07 -12.83 -10.29
C SER A 19 -15.87 -11.36 -9.94
N ILE A 20 -14.65 -10.93 -9.65
CA ILE A 20 -14.33 -9.52 -9.36
C ILE A 20 -14.52 -8.68 -10.62
N SER A 21 -14.00 -9.13 -11.77
CA SER A 21 -14.11 -8.42 -13.05
C SER A 21 -15.57 -8.25 -13.48
N GLU A 22 -16.41 -9.28 -13.32
CA GLU A 22 -17.83 -9.20 -13.58
C GLU A 22 -18.51 -8.15 -12.70
N LYS A 23 -18.22 -8.15 -11.39
CA LYS A 23 -18.80 -7.17 -10.44
C LYS A 23 -18.39 -5.74 -10.78
N ILE A 24 -17.12 -5.52 -11.12
CA ILE A 24 -16.61 -4.21 -11.55
C ILE A 24 -17.32 -3.78 -12.85
N GLY A 25 -17.44 -4.68 -13.83
CA GLY A 25 -18.16 -4.41 -15.08
C GLY A 25 -19.64 -4.02 -14.83
N ASN A 26 -20.36 -4.76 -13.98
CA ASN A 26 -21.72 -4.45 -13.61
C ASN A 26 -21.87 -3.09 -12.91
N ILE A 27 -20.96 -2.76 -11.99
CA ILE A 27 -20.96 -1.46 -11.31
C ILE A 27 -20.69 -0.33 -12.31
N SER A 28 -19.74 -0.51 -13.22
CA SER A 28 -19.39 0.49 -14.23
C SER A 28 -20.52 0.73 -15.23
N ALA A 29 -21.24 -0.33 -15.62
CA ALA A 29 -22.35 -0.26 -16.55
C ALA A 29 -23.63 0.35 -15.95
N THR A 30 -23.91 0.08 -14.67
CA THR A 30 -25.16 0.47 -14.00
C THR A 30 -25.09 1.78 -13.24
N HIS A 31 -23.89 2.22 -12.88
CA HIS A 31 -23.68 3.39 -12.05
C HIS A 31 -22.65 4.33 -12.68
N ASN A 32 -23.06 5.58 -12.93
CA ASN A 32 -22.13 6.64 -13.20
C ASN A 32 -21.34 6.94 -11.89
N LEU A 33 -20.26 6.15 -11.67
CA LEU A 33 -19.41 6.26 -10.47
C LEU A 33 -18.75 7.64 -10.33
N GLU A 34 -18.63 8.37 -11.44
CA GLU A 34 -18.07 9.72 -11.42
C GLU A 34 -19.00 10.72 -10.71
N SER A 35 -20.29 10.51 -10.75
CA SER A 35 -21.27 11.38 -10.08
C SER A 35 -21.39 11.14 -8.56
N LYS A 36 -20.83 10.04 -8.02
CA LYS A 36 -20.98 9.66 -6.60
C LYS A 36 -19.75 10.05 -5.76
N THR A 37 -19.39 11.32 -5.77
CA THR A 37 -18.24 11.87 -5.02
C THR A 37 -18.29 11.55 -3.52
N HIS A 38 -19.47 11.61 -2.90
CA HIS A 38 -19.65 11.28 -1.49
C HIS A 38 -19.36 9.80 -1.18
N LEU A 39 -19.76 8.88 -2.05
CA LEU A 39 -19.52 7.45 -1.86
C LEU A 39 -18.00 7.16 -1.96
N ARG A 40 -17.33 7.71 -2.95
CA ARG A 40 -15.87 7.57 -3.10
C ARG A 40 -15.13 8.13 -1.90
N ARG A 41 -15.50 9.34 -1.43
CA ARG A 41 -14.90 9.95 -0.24
C ARG A 41 -15.10 9.06 1.00
N ASN A 42 -16.30 8.55 1.23
CA ASN A 42 -16.59 7.67 2.37
C ASN A 42 -15.81 6.35 2.29
N ASN A 43 -15.71 5.74 1.12
CA ASN A 43 -14.93 4.51 0.94
C ASN A 43 -13.44 4.77 1.18
N ARG A 44 -12.89 5.88 0.69
CA ARG A 44 -11.50 6.28 0.95
C ARG A 44 -11.23 6.46 2.44
N ILE A 45 -12.10 7.17 3.18
CA ILE A 45 -12.01 7.32 4.63
C ILE A 45 -11.98 5.96 5.34
N ARG A 46 -12.83 5.00 4.91
CA ARG A 46 -12.83 3.65 5.46
C ARG A 46 -11.55 2.88 5.14
N SER A 47 -11.03 3.00 3.92
CA SER A 47 -9.76 2.35 3.52
C SER A 47 -8.60 2.90 4.34
N ILE A 48 -8.50 4.23 4.50
CA ILE A 48 -7.49 4.88 5.34
C ILE A 48 -7.58 4.39 6.78
N HIS A 49 -8.78 4.45 7.39
CA HIS A 49 -8.99 3.97 8.76
C HIS A 49 -8.57 2.50 8.92
N SER A 50 -8.99 1.62 7.99
CA SER A 50 -8.66 0.20 8.07
C SER A 50 -7.18 -0.07 7.91
N SER A 51 -6.52 0.61 6.98
CA SER A 51 -5.07 0.50 6.76
C SER A 51 -4.27 0.96 7.98
N LEU A 52 -4.63 2.10 8.57
CA LEU A 52 -3.96 2.63 9.75
C LEU A 52 -4.24 1.78 11.00
N LYS A 53 -5.43 1.21 11.12
CA LYS A 53 -5.78 0.32 12.23
C LYS A 53 -4.93 -0.96 12.27
N ILE A 54 -4.54 -1.49 11.11
CA ILE A 54 -3.61 -2.63 11.00
C ILE A 54 -2.25 -2.26 11.62
N GLU A 55 -1.83 -1.00 11.50
CA GLU A 55 -0.59 -0.46 12.05
C GLU A 55 -0.78 0.10 13.49
N ALA A 56 -1.80 -0.37 14.21
CA ALA A 56 -2.11 0.00 15.59
C ALA A 56 -2.49 1.48 15.83
N ASN A 57 -2.86 2.25 14.80
CA ASN A 57 -3.48 3.56 15.00
C ASN A 57 -4.83 3.38 15.71
N SER A 58 -5.02 4.09 16.82
CA SER A 58 -6.15 3.90 17.73
C SER A 58 -7.38 4.76 17.41
N LEU A 59 -7.26 5.70 16.46
CA LEU A 59 -8.35 6.61 16.10
C LEU A 59 -9.56 5.85 15.56
N SER A 60 -10.74 6.18 16.06
CA SER A 60 -12.01 5.67 15.54
C SER A 60 -12.29 6.21 14.12
N LEU A 61 -13.15 5.52 13.37
CA LEU A 61 -13.58 5.98 12.05
C LEU A 61 -14.17 7.41 12.07
N GLY A 62 -14.85 7.77 13.17
CA GLY A 62 -15.38 9.13 13.38
C GLY A 62 -14.26 10.15 13.50
N GLN A 63 -13.26 9.89 14.33
CA GLN A 63 -12.10 10.77 14.51
C GLN A 63 -11.28 10.90 13.22
N VAL A 64 -11.04 9.79 12.49
CA VAL A 64 -10.38 9.83 11.17
C VAL A 64 -11.13 10.75 10.20
N ARG A 65 -12.49 10.64 10.17
CA ARG A 65 -13.33 11.53 9.36
C ARG A 65 -13.20 12.98 9.79
N ASP A 66 -13.18 13.25 11.09
CA ASP A 66 -13.08 14.61 11.63
C ASP A 66 -11.72 15.23 11.32
N VAL A 67 -10.61 14.49 11.44
CA VAL A 67 -9.27 14.93 11.01
C VAL A 67 -9.25 15.28 9.52
N ILE A 68 -9.79 14.41 8.65
CA ILE A 68 -9.85 14.65 7.20
C ILE A 68 -10.73 15.85 6.84
N ASN A 69 -11.74 16.17 7.67
CA ASN A 69 -12.58 17.35 7.50
C ASN A 69 -12.02 18.62 8.15
N GLY A 70 -10.78 18.58 8.68
CA GLY A 70 -10.13 19.74 9.30
C GLY A 70 -10.66 20.10 10.69
N LYS A 71 -11.43 19.24 11.34
CA LYS A 71 -11.89 19.44 12.71
C LYS A 71 -10.78 19.12 13.72
N ILE A 72 -10.87 19.76 14.88
CA ILE A 72 -9.95 19.50 15.99
C ILE A 72 -10.30 18.13 16.61
N VAL A 73 -9.32 17.25 16.68
CA VAL A 73 -9.38 15.97 17.38
C VAL A 73 -8.31 15.97 18.46
N LEU A 74 -8.70 15.64 19.68
CA LEU A 74 -7.78 15.56 20.82
C LEU A 74 -7.33 14.11 20.96
N ASP A 75 -6.15 13.81 20.41
CA ASP A 75 -5.53 12.49 20.47
C ASP A 75 -4.01 12.62 20.24
N LYS A 76 -3.28 11.49 20.14
CA LYS A 76 -1.84 11.49 19.89
C LYS A 76 -1.52 12.17 18.57
N GLN A 77 -0.66 13.17 18.60
CA GLN A 77 -0.31 13.98 17.42
C GLN A 77 0.26 13.12 16.29
N LYS A 78 1.02 12.07 16.61
CA LYS A 78 1.55 11.12 15.64
C LYS A 78 0.40 10.44 14.87
N GLU A 79 -0.61 9.91 15.59
CA GLU A 79 -1.73 9.21 14.99
C GLU A 79 -2.59 10.13 14.11
N ILE A 80 -2.78 11.39 14.53
CA ILE A 80 -3.45 12.42 13.71
C ILE A 80 -2.66 12.74 12.46
N GLN A 81 -1.31 12.83 12.56
CA GLN A 81 -0.45 13.08 11.41
C GLN A 81 -0.48 11.92 10.42
N GLU A 82 -0.49 10.68 10.89
CA GLU A 82 -0.64 9.49 10.05
C GLU A 82 -1.93 9.53 9.21
N VAL A 83 -3.05 9.98 9.79
CA VAL A 83 -4.31 10.14 9.04
C VAL A 83 -4.19 11.18 7.94
N LYS A 84 -3.57 12.34 8.23
CA LYS A 84 -3.35 13.41 7.22
C LYS A 84 -2.48 12.90 6.09
N ASN A 85 -1.36 12.26 6.42
CA ASN A 85 -0.44 11.71 5.44
C ASN A 85 -1.10 10.65 4.55
N ALA A 86 -1.84 9.72 5.16
CA ALA A 86 -2.58 8.71 4.42
C ALA A 86 -3.62 9.36 3.49
N PHE A 87 -4.34 10.37 3.96
CA PHE A 87 -5.29 11.09 3.12
C PHE A 87 -4.59 11.74 1.92
N ASP A 88 -3.48 12.44 2.13
CA ASP A 88 -2.71 13.08 1.05
C ASP A 88 -2.17 12.06 0.04
N ALA A 89 -1.68 10.90 0.49
CA ALA A 89 -1.22 9.84 -0.38
C ALA A 89 -2.38 9.24 -1.23
N TYR A 90 -3.52 8.96 -0.60
CA TYR A 90 -4.71 8.43 -1.29
C TYR A 90 -5.35 9.43 -2.26
N GLU A 91 -5.23 10.76 -2.04
CA GLU A 91 -5.69 11.77 -3.02
C GLU A 91 -4.90 11.69 -4.32
N ARG A 92 -3.61 11.35 -4.24
CA ARG A 92 -2.70 11.25 -5.40
C ARG A 92 -2.75 9.93 -6.16
N ILE A 93 -3.51 8.93 -5.69
CA ILE A 93 -3.48 7.55 -6.25
C ILE A 93 -3.72 7.49 -7.77
N LYS A 94 -4.44 8.46 -8.33
CA LYS A 94 -4.70 8.53 -9.78
C LYS A 94 -3.56 9.14 -10.59
N GLU A 95 -2.62 9.79 -9.93
CA GLU A 95 -1.49 10.49 -10.53
C GLU A 95 -0.21 9.65 -10.46
N ILE A 96 -0.22 8.58 -9.64
CA ILE A 96 0.92 7.71 -9.42
C ILE A 96 1.07 6.76 -10.59
N ASP A 97 2.25 6.71 -11.20
CA ASP A 97 2.65 5.60 -12.06
C ASP A 97 3.05 4.41 -11.18
N PRO A 98 2.30 3.29 -11.18
CA PRO A 98 2.59 2.15 -10.33
C PRO A 98 3.85 1.38 -10.77
N TYR A 99 4.42 1.71 -11.92
CA TYR A 99 5.63 1.09 -12.48
C TYR A 99 6.87 1.97 -12.31
N ASP A 100 6.76 3.10 -11.60
CA ASP A 100 7.88 4.01 -11.31
C ASP A 100 8.30 3.91 -9.85
N ILE A 101 9.54 3.46 -9.62
CA ILE A 101 10.12 3.32 -8.28
C ILE A 101 10.28 4.67 -7.55
N GLU A 102 10.48 5.76 -8.28
CA GLU A 102 10.58 7.09 -7.68
C GLU A 102 9.19 7.61 -7.23
N GLU A 103 8.12 7.25 -7.93
CA GLU A 103 6.75 7.51 -7.46
C GLU A 103 6.40 6.67 -6.22
N LEU A 104 6.92 5.43 -6.10
CA LEU A 104 6.81 4.64 -4.87
C LEU A 104 7.50 5.36 -3.70
N LYS A 105 8.76 5.77 -3.85
CA LYS A 105 9.53 6.49 -2.82
C LYS A 105 8.85 7.80 -2.42
N LYS A 106 8.34 8.55 -3.39
CA LYS A 106 7.59 9.78 -3.16
C LYS A 106 6.29 9.53 -2.40
N SER A 107 5.56 8.47 -2.72
CA SER A 107 4.35 8.06 -2.02
C SER A 107 4.65 7.65 -0.58
N HIS A 108 5.76 6.92 -0.36
CA HIS A 108 6.26 6.63 0.98
C HIS A 108 6.62 7.92 1.74
N GLY A 109 7.33 8.85 1.08
CA GLY A 109 7.67 10.15 1.66
C GLY A 109 6.45 10.94 2.14
N ILE A 110 5.35 10.91 1.37
CA ILE A 110 4.08 11.54 1.77
C ILE A 110 3.44 10.78 2.93
N MET A 111 3.37 9.44 2.83
CA MET A 111 2.70 8.58 3.82
C MET A 111 3.34 8.65 5.21
N THR A 112 4.65 8.88 5.27
CA THR A 112 5.44 8.82 6.51
C THR A 112 5.96 10.19 6.98
N LYS A 113 5.59 11.27 6.30
CA LYS A 113 6.02 12.63 6.59
C LYS A 113 5.78 13.03 8.05
N TYR A 114 6.82 13.49 8.75
CA TYR A 114 6.80 13.85 10.17
C TYR A 114 6.45 12.73 11.15
N VAL A 115 6.45 11.49 10.70
CA VAL A 115 6.11 10.31 11.52
C VAL A 115 7.32 9.42 11.70
N VAL A 116 8.21 9.38 10.69
CA VAL A 116 9.48 8.63 10.71
C VAL A 116 10.64 9.53 10.32
N ASP A 117 11.85 9.18 10.78
CA ASP A 117 13.05 9.98 10.54
C ASP A 117 13.53 9.89 9.08
N ILE A 118 13.48 8.69 8.49
CA ILE A 118 13.88 8.42 7.10
C ILE A 118 12.60 8.19 6.29
N SER A 119 12.24 9.18 5.48
CA SER A 119 10.99 9.22 4.71
C SER A 119 11.30 9.34 3.22
N GLY A 120 10.75 8.42 2.40
CA GLY A 120 10.98 8.42 0.94
C GLY A 120 12.27 7.78 0.47
N GLU A 121 13.05 7.19 1.37
CA GLU A 121 14.32 6.54 1.07
C GLU A 121 14.32 5.10 1.55
N PHE A 122 15.01 4.23 0.82
CA PHE A 122 15.20 2.85 1.25
C PHE A 122 16.04 2.78 2.52
N ARG A 123 15.75 1.77 3.35
CA ARG A 123 16.47 1.54 4.59
C ARG A 123 17.94 1.19 4.35
N ASN A 124 18.74 1.57 5.31
CA ASN A 124 20.17 1.22 5.40
C ASN A 124 20.47 0.37 6.65
N SER A 125 19.44 -0.06 7.38
CA SER A 125 19.51 -0.91 8.57
C SER A 125 18.89 -2.28 8.32
N ASP A 126 19.29 -3.27 9.10
CA ASP A 126 18.63 -4.57 9.15
C ASP A 126 17.25 -4.41 9.76
N GLU A 127 16.26 -5.11 9.18
CA GLU A 127 14.88 -5.09 9.64
C GLU A 127 14.34 -6.51 9.78
N GLY A 128 13.35 -6.67 10.66
CA GLY A 128 12.70 -7.94 10.88
C GLY A 128 11.31 -7.77 11.48
N VAL A 129 10.50 -8.81 11.33
CA VAL A 129 9.17 -8.88 11.94
C VAL A 129 9.26 -9.73 13.21
N PHE A 130 8.72 -9.21 14.31
CA PHE A 130 8.73 -9.87 15.61
C PHE A 130 7.29 -10.15 16.05
N ASP A 131 7.09 -11.30 16.73
CA ASP A 131 5.81 -11.59 17.34
C ASP A 131 5.62 -10.83 18.67
N ASP A 132 4.42 -10.94 19.27
CA ASP A 132 4.07 -10.29 20.55
C ASP A 132 4.98 -10.73 21.73
N ARG A 133 5.76 -11.79 21.54
CA ARG A 133 6.73 -12.31 22.53
C ARG A 133 8.16 -11.88 22.23
N GLY A 134 8.37 -11.02 21.25
CA GLY A 134 9.68 -10.54 20.84
C GLY A 134 10.52 -11.56 20.07
N ARG A 135 9.93 -12.65 19.57
CA ARG A 135 10.65 -13.61 18.73
C ARG A 135 10.65 -13.13 17.28
N CYS A 136 11.83 -13.11 16.68
CA CYS A 136 11.95 -12.82 15.27
C CYS A 136 11.28 -13.94 14.45
N ILE A 137 10.24 -13.61 13.70
CA ILE A 137 9.51 -14.53 12.82
C ILE A 137 9.90 -14.38 11.36
N PHE A 138 10.51 -13.26 11.00
CA PHE A 138 11.01 -12.99 9.67
C PHE A 138 12.18 -12.00 9.75
N ILE A 139 13.23 -12.26 8.97
CA ILE A 139 14.36 -11.34 8.78
C ILE A 139 14.33 -10.90 7.33
N ALA A 140 14.20 -9.59 7.12
CA ALA A 140 14.20 -8.99 5.79
C ALA A 140 15.59 -9.15 5.13
N PRO A 141 15.68 -9.12 3.80
CA PRO A 141 16.97 -9.15 3.09
C PRO A 141 17.93 -8.07 3.62
N PRO A 142 19.25 -8.30 3.57
CA PRO A 142 20.23 -7.29 3.96
C PRO A 142 20.02 -5.95 3.24
N PRO A 143 20.23 -4.80 3.91
CA PRO A 143 19.88 -3.49 3.36
C PRO A 143 20.62 -3.16 2.06
N TYR A 144 21.86 -3.64 1.87
CA TYR A 144 22.62 -3.42 0.64
C TYR A 144 22.00 -4.12 -0.60
N LEU A 145 21.13 -5.12 -0.41
CA LEU A 145 20.39 -5.79 -1.50
C LEU A 145 19.08 -5.09 -1.86
N VAL A 146 18.54 -4.25 -0.97
CA VAL A 146 17.23 -3.63 -1.18
C VAL A 146 17.12 -2.89 -2.51
N PRO A 147 18.07 -2.03 -2.91
CA PRO A 147 17.96 -1.33 -4.19
C PRO A 147 17.84 -2.30 -5.38
N SER A 148 18.72 -3.30 -5.46
CA SER A 148 18.70 -4.27 -6.57
C SER A 148 17.44 -5.13 -6.59
N LEU A 149 16.95 -5.56 -5.42
CA LEU A 149 15.71 -6.34 -5.33
C LEU A 149 14.48 -5.52 -5.75
N MET A 150 14.46 -4.23 -5.41
CA MET A 150 13.39 -3.34 -5.84
C MET A 150 13.46 -3.05 -7.34
N ASP A 151 14.65 -2.81 -7.89
CA ASP A 151 14.85 -2.65 -9.34
C ASP A 151 14.39 -3.91 -10.10
N ASP A 152 14.78 -5.09 -9.62
CA ASP A 152 14.36 -6.38 -10.20
C ASP A 152 12.83 -6.55 -10.17
N LEU A 153 12.19 -6.23 -9.05
CA LEU A 153 10.73 -6.31 -8.90
C LEU A 153 10.01 -5.35 -9.86
N PHE A 154 10.47 -4.10 -9.97
CA PHE A 154 9.85 -3.11 -10.85
C PHE A 154 10.06 -3.43 -12.33
N ASN A 155 11.25 -3.89 -12.70
CA ASN A 155 11.52 -4.35 -14.06
C ASN A 155 10.61 -5.53 -14.43
N TRP A 156 10.47 -6.51 -13.54
CA TRP A 156 9.55 -7.64 -13.74
C TRP A 156 8.09 -7.17 -13.90
N MET A 157 7.62 -6.25 -13.05
CA MET A 157 6.27 -5.69 -13.17
C MET A 157 6.06 -4.99 -14.51
N GLN A 158 7.06 -4.23 -14.99
CA GLN A 158 7.01 -3.54 -16.26
C GLN A 158 6.93 -4.51 -17.44
N ASP A 159 7.66 -5.63 -17.37
CA ASP A 159 7.66 -6.68 -18.41
C ASP A 159 6.32 -7.45 -18.42
N GLU A 160 5.70 -7.63 -17.26
CA GLU A 160 4.47 -8.42 -17.10
C GLU A 160 3.17 -7.60 -17.18
N LYS A 161 3.22 -6.28 -17.25
CA LYS A 161 2.03 -5.41 -17.19
C LYS A 161 0.96 -5.71 -18.22
N ASP A 162 1.34 -6.17 -19.41
CA ASP A 162 0.45 -6.50 -20.50
C ASP A 162 0.13 -8.00 -20.59
N ASN A 163 0.86 -8.84 -19.86
CA ASN A 163 0.74 -10.29 -19.89
C ASN A 163 0.00 -10.86 -18.67
N THR A 164 0.08 -10.17 -17.54
CA THR A 164 -0.50 -10.63 -16.28
C THR A 164 -1.68 -9.74 -15.86
N HIS A 165 -2.79 -10.36 -15.46
CA HIS A 165 -3.98 -9.61 -15.03
C HIS A 165 -3.65 -8.69 -13.84
N PRO A 166 -4.06 -7.40 -13.81
CA PRO A 166 -3.69 -6.43 -12.77
C PRO A 166 -3.95 -6.89 -11.34
N LEU A 167 -5.05 -7.62 -11.09
CA LEU A 167 -5.33 -8.16 -9.75
C LEU A 167 -4.29 -9.21 -9.31
N ILE A 168 -3.74 -9.99 -10.25
CA ILE A 168 -2.70 -10.99 -9.94
C ILE A 168 -1.38 -10.25 -9.75
N LEU A 169 -1.04 -9.34 -10.66
CA LEU A 169 0.19 -8.55 -10.61
C LEU A 169 0.29 -7.78 -9.29
N SER A 170 -0.78 -7.12 -8.85
CA SER A 170 -0.81 -6.38 -7.58
C SER A 170 -0.63 -7.29 -6.35
N CYS A 171 -1.19 -8.51 -6.38
CA CYS A 171 -0.99 -9.47 -5.27
C CYS A 171 0.45 -9.97 -5.18
N ILE A 172 1.09 -10.23 -6.33
CA ILE A 172 2.49 -10.65 -6.39
C ILE A 172 3.39 -9.51 -5.92
N PHE A 173 3.17 -8.29 -6.45
CA PHE A 173 3.89 -7.10 -5.99
C PHE A 173 3.77 -6.93 -4.48
N HIS A 174 2.56 -6.99 -3.93
CA HIS A 174 2.34 -6.84 -2.50
C HIS A 174 3.17 -7.84 -1.68
N TYR A 175 3.18 -9.11 -2.09
CA TYR A 175 3.95 -10.17 -1.42
C TYR A 175 5.45 -9.89 -1.47
N GLU A 176 6.00 -9.68 -2.66
CA GLU A 176 7.43 -9.44 -2.88
C GLU A 176 7.89 -8.14 -2.19
N PHE A 177 7.11 -7.08 -2.28
CA PHE A 177 7.39 -5.81 -1.61
C PHE A 177 7.46 -5.96 -0.08
N VAL A 178 6.48 -6.65 0.51
CA VAL A 178 6.47 -6.91 1.96
C VAL A 178 7.63 -7.83 2.36
N PHE A 179 8.00 -8.78 1.50
CA PHE A 179 9.17 -9.64 1.71
C PHE A 179 10.49 -8.86 1.66
N ILE A 180 10.68 -7.98 0.67
CA ILE A 180 11.87 -7.13 0.56
C ILE A 180 11.94 -6.15 1.74
N HIS A 181 10.80 -5.66 2.18
CA HIS A 181 10.67 -4.72 3.30
C HIS A 181 11.57 -3.48 3.13
N PRO A 182 11.39 -2.70 2.05
CA PRO A 182 12.41 -1.76 1.60
C PRO A 182 12.57 -0.51 2.48
N PHE A 183 11.65 -0.20 3.38
CA PHE A 183 11.68 0.98 4.24
C PHE A 183 11.81 0.60 5.71
N CYS A 184 12.28 1.54 6.56
CA CYS A 184 12.37 1.32 8.01
C CYS A 184 10.99 1.23 8.69
N ASP A 185 9.97 1.95 8.17
CA ASP A 185 8.58 1.91 8.64
C ASP A 185 7.66 2.21 7.44
N GLY A 186 6.37 1.95 7.56
CA GLY A 186 5.37 2.28 6.53
C GLY A 186 5.26 1.29 5.37
N ASN A 187 6.02 0.20 5.36
CA ASN A 187 5.95 -0.81 4.30
C ASN A 187 4.53 -1.36 4.11
N GLY A 188 3.85 -1.73 5.19
CA GLY A 188 2.47 -2.21 5.13
C GLY A 188 1.49 -1.18 4.58
N ARG A 189 1.65 0.09 4.96
CA ARG A 189 0.79 1.20 4.48
C ARG A 189 0.96 1.43 2.98
N ILE A 190 2.19 1.40 2.48
CA ILE A 190 2.50 1.55 1.05
C ILE A 190 2.06 0.32 0.25
N ALA A 191 2.27 -0.89 0.75
CA ALA A 191 1.83 -2.11 0.08
C ALA A 191 0.30 -2.17 -0.14
N ARG A 192 -0.48 -1.44 0.68
CA ARG A 192 -1.94 -1.36 0.58
C ARG A 192 -2.46 -0.12 -0.13
N LEU A 193 -1.61 0.83 -0.51
CA LEU A 193 -1.94 2.01 -1.29
C LEU A 193 -2.19 1.62 -2.75
#